data_9736a93932a6a98793615adf79d4e8b7
#
_entry.id   9736a93932a6a98793615adf79d4e8b7
#
_cell.length_a   1.000
_cell.length_b   1.000
_cell.length_c   1.000
_cell.angle_alpha   90.00
_cell.angle_beta   90.00
_cell.angle_gamma   90.00
#
_symmetry.space_group_name_H-M   'P 1'
#
loop_
_entity.id
_entity.type
_entity.pdbx_description
1 polymer ?
#
loop_
_entity_poly.entity_id
_entity_poly.type
_entity_poly.pdbx_seq_one_letter_code
_entity_poly.pdbx_strand_id
1 'polypeptide(L)'
;AMWCGTRRDFLKAGGVAAVGLGSAAELLAQMAGERPAGTEGVEVLNPQARVPVSMIIDDSTCLVNLAHFGMPQFAAAWPGRESYKKPWRKTPREIPDAFVRKFGQWCREHGVKGKYSVVPYPACVGWVDRMMPGWERQELIDSIDLVRELMMPDWDIHPEMVSHTRVIDTKTGRPYPECTPQFMENWRWTDGKSVDELADYMSYALRILKNVDLPCEGITTPGGFGNRVLPELAQATLQSCRDVYRAEIPHYFRHSYTDGRSVAPRVEYASGLDGPDPKCVVSIIGCTGDWFGGWDGMNRGSAERFITEDLKTGRMVEVIDRGQPAIMVCHWPGIY
;
A
#
# COMPACT_ATOMS: atom_id res chain seq x y z
N ALA A 1 24.08 -19.11 2.98
CA ALA A 1 24.90 -17.93 3.21
C ALA A 1 23.98 -16.73 3.02
N MET A 2 23.85 -15.90 4.04
CA MET A 2 23.05 -14.67 4.00
C MET A 2 23.75 -13.68 3.07
N TRP A 3 23.08 -13.21 2.05
CA TRP A 3 23.64 -12.23 1.12
C TRP A 3 23.62 -10.85 1.78
N CYS A 4 24.79 -10.21 1.90
CA CYS A 4 24.97 -8.91 2.54
C CYS A 4 25.21 -7.77 1.52
N GLY A 5 24.59 -7.82 0.36
CA GLY A 5 24.65 -6.76 -0.63
C GLY A 5 23.54 -5.71 -0.45
N THR A 6 23.78 -4.49 -0.93
CA THR A 6 22.74 -3.45 -0.99
C THR A 6 21.67 -3.80 -2.02
N ARG A 7 20.50 -3.16 -1.96
CA ARG A 7 19.44 -3.27 -2.99
C ARG A 7 19.97 -2.95 -4.40
N ARG A 8 20.94 -2.06 -4.49
CA ARG A 8 21.65 -1.69 -5.73
C ARG A 8 22.50 -2.84 -6.30
N ASP A 9 23.15 -3.61 -5.43
CA ASP A 9 23.94 -4.78 -5.84
C ASP A 9 23.04 -5.91 -6.35
N PHE A 10 21.84 -6.02 -5.81
CA PHE A 10 20.81 -6.96 -6.28
C PHE A 10 20.38 -6.66 -7.73
N LEU A 11 20.13 -5.39 -8.05
CA LEU A 11 19.76 -4.98 -9.43
C LEU A 11 20.90 -5.20 -10.42
N LYS A 12 22.16 -4.94 -10.00
CA LYS A 12 23.34 -5.16 -10.83
C LYS A 12 23.63 -6.65 -11.08
N ALA A 13 23.41 -7.49 -10.07
CA ALA A 13 23.60 -8.93 -10.19
C ALA A 13 22.55 -9.57 -11.12
N GLY A 14 21.31 -9.04 -11.13
CA GLY A 14 20.27 -9.49 -12.05
C GLY A 14 20.59 -9.28 -13.54
N GLY A 15 21.31 -8.19 -13.86
CA GLY A 15 21.69 -7.85 -15.24
C GLY A 15 22.79 -8.75 -15.85
N VAL A 16 23.56 -9.45 -15.04
CA VAL A 16 24.72 -10.28 -15.52
C VAL A 16 24.37 -11.76 -15.60
N ALA A 17 23.33 -12.24 -14.92
CA ALA A 17 22.95 -13.67 -14.88
C ALA A 17 22.05 -14.15 -16.03
N ALA A 18 21.66 -13.26 -16.95
CA ALA A 18 20.65 -13.56 -18.00
C ALA A 18 21.21 -14.31 -19.24
N VAL A 19 22.44 -14.77 -19.23
CA VAL A 19 23.02 -15.52 -20.37
C VAL A 19 23.24 -16.98 -19.95
N GLY A 20 22.18 -17.77 -19.88
CA GLY A 20 22.40 -19.19 -19.90
C GLY A 20 21.46 -20.18 -19.19
N LEU A 21 20.21 -19.88 -18.96
CA LEU A 21 19.24 -20.92 -18.57
C LEU A 21 17.85 -20.59 -19.16
N GLY A 22 17.69 -20.90 -20.43
CA GLY A 22 16.42 -20.76 -21.12
C GLY A 22 15.37 -21.73 -20.63
N SER A 23 14.15 -21.28 -20.56
CA SER A 23 12.85 -21.89 -20.82
C SER A 23 11.90 -22.18 -19.66
N ALA A 24 12.29 -22.34 -18.43
CA ALA A 24 11.31 -22.64 -17.36
C ALA A 24 11.07 -21.48 -16.38
N ALA A 25 12.03 -20.57 -16.23
CA ALA A 25 11.92 -19.41 -15.32
C ALA A 25 11.13 -18.25 -15.92
N GLU A 26 11.09 -18.11 -17.23
CA GLU A 26 10.38 -17.05 -17.96
C GLU A 26 8.85 -17.10 -17.79
N LEU A 27 8.31 -18.29 -17.56
CA LEU A 27 6.85 -18.48 -17.41
C LEU A 27 6.29 -18.02 -16.07
N LEU A 28 7.12 -17.70 -15.09
CA LEU A 28 6.69 -17.43 -13.71
C LEU A 28 6.82 -15.96 -13.27
N ALA A 29 7.62 -15.15 -13.96
CA ALA A 29 7.93 -13.80 -13.49
C ALA A 29 6.90 -12.75 -13.91
N GLN A 30 6.58 -12.63 -15.20
CA GLN A 30 5.56 -11.70 -15.72
C GLN A 30 4.98 -12.20 -17.04
N MET A 31 3.73 -11.85 -17.32
CA MET A 31 3.15 -12.11 -18.63
C MET A 31 3.64 -11.06 -19.65
N ALA A 32 3.94 -11.51 -20.89
CA ALA A 32 4.32 -10.61 -21.96
C ALA A 32 3.22 -9.55 -22.19
N GLY A 33 3.61 -8.27 -22.31
CA GLY A 33 2.69 -7.16 -22.52
C GLY A 33 2.21 -6.47 -21.23
N GLU A 34 2.58 -6.95 -20.03
CA GLU A 34 2.23 -6.31 -18.77
C GLU A 34 3.22 -5.21 -18.34
N ARG A 35 4.32 -5.03 -19.04
CA ARG A 35 5.32 -4.02 -18.70
C ARG A 35 5.02 -2.69 -19.37
N PRO A 36 5.03 -1.56 -18.64
CA PRO A 36 5.02 -0.25 -19.24
C PRO A 36 6.24 0.00 -20.13
N ALA A 37 6.11 0.89 -21.11
CA ALA A 37 7.24 1.35 -21.90
C ALA A 37 8.33 1.93 -20.99
N GLY A 38 9.59 1.58 -21.22
CA GLY A 38 10.73 2.04 -20.41
C GLY A 38 11.23 1.05 -19.36
N THR A 39 10.56 -0.10 -19.22
CA THR A 39 11.05 -1.21 -18.38
C THR A 39 11.80 -2.30 -19.16
N GLU A 40 12.07 -2.04 -20.42
CA GLU A 40 12.82 -2.96 -21.29
C GLU A 40 14.20 -3.25 -20.69
N GLY A 41 14.58 -4.51 -20.65
CA GLY A 41 15.85 -4.96 -20.08
C GLY A 41 15.85 -5.17 -18.56
N VAL A 42 14.72 -4.94 -17.89
CA VAL A 42 14.57 -5.26 -16.45
C VAL A 42 13.75 -6.52 -16.26
N GLU A 43 14.29 -7.47 -15.50
CA GLU A 43 13.63 -8.71 -15.13
C GLU A 43 13.44 -8.77 -13.61
N VAL A 44 12.25 -9.16 -13.19
CA VAL A 44 11.97 -9.44 -11.78
C VAL A 44 12.14 -10.93 -11.54
N LEU A 45 13.17 -11.30 -10.78
CA LEU A 45 13.47 -12.69 -10.47
C LEU A 45 12.71 -13.14 -9.22
N ASN A 46 12.13 -14.32 -9.28
CA ASN A 46 11.60 -14.98 -8.09
C ASN A 46 12.75 -15.37 -7.14
N PRO A 47 12.58 -15.22 -5.83
CA PRO A 47 13.53 -15.76 -4.86
C PRO A 47 13.55 -17.29 -4.98
N GLN A 48 14.58 -17.85 -5.58
CA GLN A 48 14.65 -19.29 -5.96
C GLN A 48 14.57 -20.26 -4.77
N ALA A 49 14.75 -19.81 -3.54
CA ALA A 49 14.79 -20.67 -2.35
C ALA A 49 13.60 -20.46 -1.41
N ARG A 50 12.80 -19.41 -1.57
CA ARG A 50 11.68 -19.08 -0.68
C ARG A 50 10.60 -18.33 -1.43
N VAL A 51 9.35 -18.68 -1.16
CA VAL A 51 8.20 -17.86 -1.55
C VAL A 51 7.90 -16.92 -0.40
N PRO A 52 7.96 -15.59 -0.60
CA PRO A 52 7.57 -14.63 0.42
C PRO A 52 6.09 -14.78 0.76
N VAL A 53 5.78 -14.84 2.05
CA VAL A 53 4.41 -14.75 2.57
C VAL A 53 4.35 -13.50 3.43
N SER A 54 3.40 -12.63 3.14
CA SER A 54 3.32 -11.31 3.76
C SER A 54 1.87 -10.82 3.82
N MET A 55 1.65 -9.76 4.58
CA MET A 55 0.35 -9.13 4.74
C MET A 55 0.43 -7.64 4.36
N ILE A 56 -0.55 -7.18 3.62
CA ILE A 56 -0.80 -5.76 3.39
C ILE A 56 -2.00 -5.37 4.25
N ILE A 57 -1.82 -4.36 5.09
CA ILE A 57 -2.90 -3.77 5.88
C ILE A 57 -3.15 -2.37 5.35
N ASP A 58 -4.31 -2.19 4.75
CA ASP A 58 -4.82 -0.92 4.27
C ASP A 58 -5.74 -0.27 5.30
N ASP A 59 -6.05 1.01 5.12
CA ASP A 59 -6.93 1.80 5.98
C ASP A 59 -6.46 1.96 7.43
N SER A 60 -5.20 1.62 7.73
CA SER A 60 -4.67 1.79 9.08
C SER A 60 -4.44 3.27 9.39
N THR A 61 -4.72 3.63 10.62
CA THR A 61 -4.63 5.00 11.11
C THR A 61 -4.19 5.01 12.56
N CYS A 62 -3.74 6.15 13.05
CA CYS A 62 -3.63 6.38 14.48
C CYS A 62 -5.01 6.83 15.01
N LEU A 63 -5.54 6.14 16.00
CA LEU A 63 -6.79 6.42 16.72
C LEU A 63 -8.07 6.33 15.86
N VAL A 64 -8.13 7.04 14.73
CA VAL A 64 -9.33 7.16 13.89
C VAL A 64 -9.73 5.82 13.27
N ASN A 65 -11.01 5.45 13.39
CA ASN A 65 -11.56 4.40 12.55
C ASN A 65 -12.01 5.00 11.21
N LEU A 66 -11.24 4.71 10.16
CA LEU A 66 -11.48 5.28 8.82
C LEU A 66 -12.87 4.95 8.29
N ALA A 67 -13.39 3.76 8.55
CA ALA A 67 -14.73 3.34 8.12
C ALA A 67 -15.84 4.22 8.73
N HIS A 68 -15.70 4.63 9.99
CA HIS A 68 -16.68 5.48 10.66
C HIS A 68 -16.80 6.86 9.98
N PHE A 69 -15.67 7.49 9.71
CA PHE A 69 -15.65 8.87 9.19
C PHE A 69 -15.67 8.92 7.65
N GLY A 70 -15.20 7.90 6.97
CA GLY A 70 -15.16 7.83 5.51
C GLY A 70 -16.52 7.49 4.89
N MET A 71 -17.28 6.58 5.51
CA MET A 71 -18.56 6.13 4.97
C MET A 71 -19.55 7.27 4.63
N PRO A 72 -19.79 8.27 5.52
CA PRO A 72 -20.69 9.37 5.18
C PRO A 72 -20.17 10.24 4.03
N GLN A 73 -18.85 10.35 3.85
CA GLN A 73 -18.26 11.09 2.74
C GLN A 73 -18.45 10.33 1.42
N PHE A 74 -18.25 9.02 1.42
CA PHE A 74 -18.54 8.18 0.26
C PHE A 74 -20.04 8.23 -0.11
N ALA A 75 -20.93 8.15 0.88
CA ALA A 75 -22.38 8.28 0.65
C ALA A 75 -22.75 9.65 0.05
N ALA A 76 -22.11 10.73 0.47
CA ALA A 76 -22.32 12.06 -0.08
C ALA A 76 -21.80 12.18 -1.52
N ALA A 77 -20.61 11.62 -1.80
CA ALA A 77 -20.02 11.65 -3.14
C ALA A 77 -20.77 10.77 -4.14
N TRP A 78 -21.39 9.66 -3.68
CA TRP A 78 -22.15 8.72 -4.51
C TRP A 78 -23.55 8.46 -3.92
N PRO A 79 -24.47 9.42 -3.95
CA PRO A 79 -25.78 9.30 -3.29
C PRO A 79 -26.66 8.15 -3.84
N GLY A 80 -26.41 7.72 -5.08
CA GLY A 80 -27.09 6.58 -5.70
C GLY A 80 -26.51 5.20 -5.37
N ARG A 81 -25.39 5.12 -4.64
CA ARG A 81 -24.68 3.86 -4.40
C ARG A 81 -25.03 3.24 -3.06
N GLU A 82 -25.85 2.20 -3.07
CA GLU A 82 -26.35 1.53 -1.87
C GLU A 82 -25.23 0.97 -0.97
N SER A 83 -24.12 0.52 -1.54
CA SER A 83 -23.00 0.01 -0.77
C SER A 83 -22.37 1.04 0.17
N TYR A 84 -22.60 2.34 -0.05
CA TYR A 84 -22.13 3.43 0.80
C TYR A 84 -23.18 3.95 1.79
N LYS A 85 -24.42 3.45 1.73
CA LYS A 85 -25.51 3.80 2.67
C LYS A 85 -25.56 2.90 3.90
N LYS A 86 -24.41 2.47 4.37
CA LYS A 86 -24.30 1.58 5.54
C LYS A 86 -24.50 2.32 6.86
N PRO A 87 -24.91 1.63 7.93
CA PRO A 87 -25.17 2.24 9.24
C PRO A 87 -23.88 2.59 9.98
N TRP A 88 -23.03 3.45 9.41
CA TRP A 88 -21.71 3.83 9.88
C TRP A 88 -21.67 4.29 11.35
N ARG A 89 -22.78 4.86 11.87
CA ARG A 89 -22.86 5.26 13.29
C ARG A 89 -22.79 4.10 14.27
N LYS A 90 -22.95 2.86 13.80
CA LYS A 90 -22.76 1.65 14.60
C LYS A 90 -21.29 1.20 14.64
N THR A 91 -20.47 1.68 13.73
CA THR A 91 -19.04 1.42 13.71
C THR A 91 -18.35 2.29 14.77
N PRO A 92 -17.44 1.75 15.57
CA PRO A 92 -16.65 2.54 16.53
C PRO A 92 -15.95 3.72 15.85
N ARG A 93 -15.86 4.85 16.53
CA ARG A 93 -15.14 6.04 16.05
C ARG A 93 -13.62 5.83 16.05
N GLU A 94 -13.15 4.94 16.90
CA GLU A 94 -11.76 4.71 17.20
C GLU A 94 -11.41 3.24 17.03
N ILE A 95 -10.21 2.99 16.57
CA ILE A 95 -9.51 1.71 16.74
C ILE A 95 -8.47 1.94 17.84
N PRO A 96 -8.71 1.43 19.06
CA PRO A 96 -7.93 1.82 20.22
C PRO A 96 -6.53 1.23 20.22
N ASP A 97 -5.58 1.95 20.79
CA ASP A 97 -4.18 1.51 20.92
C ASP A 97 -4.02 0.17 21.63
N ALA A 98 -4.94 -0.19 22.51
CA ALA A 98 -4.97 -1.51 23.14
C ALA A 98 -5.10 -2.64 22.08
N PHE A 99 -5.88 -2.41 21.02
CA PHE A 99 -5.98 -3.37 19.92
C PHE A 99 -4.72 -3.36 19.07
N VAL A 100 -4.19 -2.18 18.72
CA VAL A 100 -2.93 -2.03 17.97
C VAL A 100 -1.80 -2.77 18.68
N ARG A 101 -1.70 -2.59 20.00
CA ARG A 101 -0.70 -3.28 20.85
C ARG A 101 -0.86 -4.79 20.81
N LYS A 102 -2.08 -5.29 21.00
CA LYS A 102 -2.37 -6.74 20.93
C LYS A 102 -2.00 -7.32 19.57
N PHE A 103 -2.38 -6.65 18.50
CA PHE A 103 -2.09 -7.08 17.13
C PHE A 103 -0.57 -7.07 16.85
N GLY A 104 0.11 -5.97 17.14
CA GLY A 104 1.55 -5.85 16.89
C GLY A 104 2.38 -6.84 17.71
N GLN A 105 2.03 -7.08 18.97
CA GLN A 105 2.67 -8.10 19.79
C GLN A 105 2.47 -9.50 19.19
N TRP A 106 1.25 -9.83 18.80
CA TRP A 106 0.96 -11.09 18.14
C TRP A 106 1.77 -11.28 16.86
N CYS A 107 1.87 -10.24 16.02
CA CYS A 107 2.66 -10.28 14.81
C CYS A 107 4.15 -10.57 15.09
N ARG A 108 4.72 -9.94 16.12
CA ARG A 108 6.11 -10.19 16.53
C ARG A 108 6.32 -11.61 17.03
N GLU A 109 5.42 -12.12 17.85
CA GLU A 109 5.49 -13.47 18.40
C GLU A 109 5.43 -14.54 17.31
N HIS A 110 4.71 -14.26 16.21
CA HIS A 110 4.51 -15.20 15.11
C HIS A 110 5.36 -14.89 13.87
N GLY A 111 6.22 -13.87 13.93
CA GLY A 111 7.07 -13.49 12.81
C GLY A 111 6.32 -12.95 11.60
N VAL A 112 5.13 -12.39 11.80
CA VAL A 112 4.30 -11.80 10.73
C VAL A 112 4.83 -10.42 10.38
N LYS A 113 5.07 -10.20 9.09
CA LYS A 113 5.62 -8.96 8.52
C LYS A 113 4.83 -8.54 7.29
N GLY A 114 4.96 -7.27 6.94
CA GLY A 114 4.27 -6.79 5.74
C GLY A 114 4.32 -5.28 5.54
N LYS A 115 3.24 -4.75 4.97
CA LYS A 115 3.02 -3.32 4.80
C LYS A 115 1.90 -2.86 5.72
N TYR A 116 2.13 -1.78 6.43
CA TYR A 116 1.18 -1.12 7.31
C TYR A 116 0.92 0.31 6.83
N SER A 117 -0.31 0.63 6.47
CA SER A 117 -0.67 1.99 6.11
C SER A 117 -0.70 2.90 7.34
N VAL A 118 -0.32 4.16 7.14
CA VAL A 118 -0.68 5.23 8.07
C VAL A 118 -1.26 6.37 7.23
N VAL A 119 -2.58 6.53 7.29
CA VAL A 119 -3.25 7.63 6.58
C VAL A 119 -2.91 8.96 7.26
N PRO A 120 -2.24 9.92 6.57
CA PRO A 120 -1.72 11.13 7.21
C PRO A 120 -2.79 12.10 7.73
N TYR A 121 -3.97 12.12 7.08
CA TYR A 121 -5.11 12.96 7.43
C TYR A 121 -6.42 12.16 7.35
N PRO A 122 -6.57 11.10 8.16
CA PRO A 122 -7.60 10.08 7.97
C PRO A 122 -9.01 10.69 7.91
N ALA A 123 -9.69 10.43 6.79
CA ALA A 123 -11.05 10.93 6.49
C ALA A 123 -11.24 12.43 6.80
N CYS A 124 -10.20 13.24 6.63
CA CYS A 124 -10.20 14.66 6.93
C CYS A 124 -10.56 15.01 8.39
N VAL A 125 -10.31 14.10 9.33
CA VAL A 125 -10.56 14.33 10.77
C VAL A 125 -9.49 15.22 11.38
N GLY A 126 -8.21 14.88 11.19
CA GLY A 126 -7.08 15.62 11.70
C GLY A 126 -5.76 15.05 11.19
N TRP A 127 -4.70 15.85 11.26
CA TRP A 127 -3.37 15.47 10.79
C TRP A 127 -2.60 14.73 11.88
N VAL A 128 -1.95 13.63 11.52
CA VAL A 128 -1.12 12.87 12.47
C VAL A 128 0.11 13.65 12.96
N ASP A 129 0.60 14.62 12.19
CA ASP A 129 1.73 15.46 12.57
C ASP A 129 1.35 16.73 13.36
N ARG A 130 0.07 16.97 13.59
CA ARG A 130 -0.40 18.21 14.24
C ARG A 130 -1.39 17.94 15.35
N MET A 131 -2.61 17.61 14.99
CA MET A 131 -3.70 17.39 15.94
C MET A 131 -4.77 16.46 15.35
N MET A 132 -5.44 15.74 16.24
CA MET A 132 -6.58 14.89 15.92
C MET A 132 -7.79 15.37 16.72
N PRO A 133 -8.71 16.17 16.15
CA PRO A 133 -9.86 16.68 16.88
C PRO A 133 -10.72 15.56 17.48
N GLY A 134 -10.94 15.65 18.79
CA GLY A 134 -11.68 14.64 19.55
C GLY A 134 -10.79 13.69 20.35
N TRP A 135 -9.48 13.86 20.27
CA TRP A 135 -8.47 13.18 21.08
C TRP A 135 -7.48 14.21 21.65
N GLU A 136 -6.90 13.90 22.79
CA GLU A 136 -5.84 14.71 23.36
C GLU A 136 -4.53 14.56 22.53
N ARG A 137 -3.71 15.61 22.55
CA ARG A 137 -2.43 15.57 21.82
C ARG A 137 -1.54 14.41 22.26
N GLN A 138 -1.56 14.09 23.56
CA GLN A 138 -0.75 13.00 24.09
C GLN A 138 -1.21 11.64 23.55
N GLU A 139 -2.52 11.40 23.46
CA GLU A 139 -3.06 10.18 22.87
C GLU A 139 -2.57 9.97 21.41
N LEU A 140 -2.53 11.05 20.63
CA LEU A 140 -2.00 10.97 19.28
C LEU A 140 -0.50 10.66 19.25
N ILE A 141 0.29 11.27 20.13
CA ILE A 141 1.73 10.99 20.26
C ILE A 141 1.94 9.52 20.66
N ASP A 142 1.23 9.04 21.67
CA ASP A 142 1.34 7.68 22.18
C ASP A 142 0.96 6.66 21.10
N SER A 143 -0.06 6.96 20.27
CA SER A 143 -0.48 6.11 19.16
C SER A 143 0.58 6.03 18.06
N ILE A 144 1.24 7.15 17.74
CA ILE A 144 2.35 7.18 16.77
C ILE A 144 3.56 6.42 17.31
N ASP A 145 3.89 6.63 18.58
CA ASP A 145 4.97 5.91 19.26
C ASP A 145 4.74 4.40 19.26
N LEU A 146 3.49 3.99 19.43
CA LEU A 146 3.08 2.60 19.36
C LEU A 146 3.32 1.98 17.98
N VAL A 147 3.04 2.73 16.89
CA VAL A 147 3.37 2.29 15.53
C VAL A 147 4.88 2.10 15.38
N ARG A 148 5.69 3.04 15.85
CA ARG A 148 7.16 2.93 15.82
C ARG A 148 7.66 1.73 16.65
N GLU A 149 7.11 1.56 17.84
CA GLU A 149 7.48 0.47 18.75
C GLU A 149 7.15 -0.91 18.19
N LEU A 150 5.96 -1.09 17.63
CA LEU A 150 5.43 -2.42 17.30
C LEU A 150 5.57 -2.80 15.83
N MET A 151 5.47 -1.83 14.93
CA MET A 151 5.49 -2.13 13.50
C MET A 151 6.88 -2.01 12.91
N MET A 152 7.70 -1.10 13.37
CA MET A 152 9.05 -0.95 12.85
C MET A 152 10.05 -1.89 13.56
N PRO A 153 11.07 -2.39 12.84
CA PRO A 153 11.34 -2.26 11.39
C PRO A 153 10.68 -3.36 10.55
N ASP A 154 9.85 -4.22 11.12
CA ASP A 154 9.32 -5.42 10.46
C ASP A 154 8.21 -5.12 9.45
N TRP A 155 7.57 -3.96 9.56
CA TRP A 155 6.54 -3.49 8.66
C TRP A 155 7.02 -2.29 7.85
N ASP A 156 6.75 -2.33 6.55
CA ASP A 156 6.97 -1.22 5.66
C ASP A 156 5.81 -0.21 5.83
N ILE A 157 6.14 1.03 6.17
CA ILE A 157 5.14 2.06 6.43
C ILE A 157 4.85 2.81 5.13
N HIS A 158 3.58 2.88 4.75
CA HIS A 158 3.12 3.65 3.60
C HIS A 158 2.07 4.70 3.99
N PRO A 159 2.11 5.90 3.41
CA PRO A 159 0.90 6.71 3.38
C PRO A 159 -0.10 6.05 2.41
N GLU A 160 -1.37 6.04 2.78
CA GLU A 160 -2.43 5.66 1.86
C GLU A 160 -3.11 6.92 1.33
N MET A 161 -2.39 7.62 0.49
CA MET A 161 -2.56 9.00 0.08
C MET A 161 -2.68 9.96 1.27
N VAL A 162 -3.35 11.09 1.13
CA VAL A 162 -3.43 12.08 2.20
C VAL A 162 -4.57 11.76 3.15
N SER A 163 -5.80 11.56 2.64
CA SER A 163 -7.00 11.41 3.47
C SER A 163 -7.71 10.07 3.32
N HIS A 164 -7.42 9.34 2.27
CA HIS A 164 -8.17 8.17 1.78
C HIS A 164 -9.60 8.47 1.32
N THR A 165 -10.09 9.68 1.54
CA THR A 165 -11.45 10.10 1.17
C THR A 165 -11.43 11.31 0.25
N ARG A 166 -11.66 12.51 0.78
CA ARG A 166 -11.69 13.75 -0.01
C ARG A 166 -10.29 14.21 -0.36
N VAL A 167 -10.14 14.69 -1.58
CA VAL A 167 -8.90 15.29 -2.03
C VAL A 167 -8.60 16.57 -1.23
N ILE A 168 -7.34 16.74 -0.88
CA ILE A 168 -6.83 17.90 -0.13
C ILE A 168 -6.19 18.90 -1.11
N ASP A 169 -6.53 20.15 -0.99
CA ASP A 169 -5.74 21.23 -1.57
C ASP A 169 -4.44 21.37 -0.75
N THR A 170 -3.33 20.95 -1.31
CA THR A 170 -2.03 20.94 -0.63
C THR A 170 -1.52 22.32 -0.25
N LYS A 171 -2.03 23.38 -0.89
CA LYS A 171 -1.65 24.78 -0.58
C LYS A 171 -2.32 25.28 0.69
N THR A 172 -3.56 24.87 0.91
CA THR A 172 -4.35 25.29 2.09
C THR A 172 -4.40 24.23 3.19
N GLY A 173 -4.08 23.00 2.86
CA GLY A 173 -4.24 21.84 3.74
C GLY A 173 -5.71 21.48 4.04
N ARG A 174 -6.65 21.93 3.21
CA ARG A 174 -8.09 21.70 3.41
C ARG A 174 -8.66 20.82 2.32
N PRO A 175 -9.68 20.00 2.63
CA PRO A 175 -10.40 19.30 1.58
C PRO A 175 -11.09 20.30 0.64
N TYR A 176 -11.09 19.97 -0.66
CA TYR A 176 -11.87 20.73 -1.62
C TYR A 176 -13.34 20.79 -1.18
N PRO A 177 -14.06 21.91 -1.41
CA PRO A 177 -15.46 22.06 -0.96
C PRO A 177 -16.38 21.01 -1.58
N GLU A 178 -16.10 20.63 -2.82
CA GLU A 178 -16.91 19.69 -3.58
C GLU A 178 -16.73 18.26 -3.04
N CYS A 179 -17.86 17.63 -2.69
CA CYS A 179 -17.90 16.22 -2.31
C CYS A 179 -18.52 15.40 -3.45
N THR A 180 -17.75 15.21 -4.51
CA THR A 180 -18.16 14.47 -5.71
C THR A 180 -17.09 13.42 -6.05
N PRO A 181 -17.40 12.42 -6.90
CA PRO A 181 -16.41 11.42 -7.30
C PRO A 181 -15.09 11.98 -7.84
N GLN A 182 -15.10 13.14 -8.48
CA GLN A 182 -13.91 13.81 -9.01
C GLN A 182 -12.97 14.33 -7.91
N PHE A 183 -13.53 14.62 -6.75
CA PHE A 183 -12.78 15.13 -5.60
C PHE A 183 -12.62 14.09 -4.47
N MET A 184 -12.66 12.80 -4.86
CA MET A 184 -12.35 11.69 -3.97
C MET A 184 -11.05 11.04 -4.40
N GLU A 185 -10.12 10.84 -3.45
CA GLU A 185 -8.81 10.21 -3.69
C GLU A 185 -8.93 8.82 -4.27
N ASN A 186 -9.88 8.04 -3.77
CA ASN A 186 -10.12 6.66 -4.20
C ASN A 186 -10.81 6.54 -5.57
N TRP A 187 -10.91 7.61 -6.34
CA TRP A 187 -11.62 7.57 -7.61
C TRP A 187 -10.89 8.28 -8.75
N ARG A 188 -11.39 9.43 -9.22
CA ARG A 188 -11.00 10.00 -10.52
C ARG A 188 -10.21 11.31 -10.45
N TRP A 189 -9.83 11.74 -9.27
CA TRP A 189 -9.09 13.00 -9.13
C TRP A 189 -7.78 13.01 -9.91
N THR A 190 -7.16 11.85 -10.06
CA THR A 190 -5.88 11.69 -10.77
C THR A 190 -6.01 11.70 -12.29
N ASP A 191 -7.22 11.64 -12.84
CA ASP A 191 -7.42 11.61 -14.29
C ASP A 191 -6.79 12.85 -14.97
N GLY A 192 -5.85 12.62 -15.89
CA GLY A 192 -5.18 13.68 -16.65
C GLY A 192 -4.14 14.48 -15.84
N LYS A 193 -3.79 14.06 -14.63
CA LYS A 193 -2.73 14.69 -13.84
C LYS A 193 -1.35 14.40 -14.42
N SER A 194 -0.48 15.40 -14.38
CA SER A 194 0.94 15.26 -14.72
C SER A 194 1.72 14.57 -13.61
N VAL A 195 2.94 14.15 -13.93
CA VAL A 195 3.90 13.60 -12.96
C VAL A 195 4.11 14.54 -11.79
N ASP A 196 4.34 15.84 -12.07
CA ASP A 196 4.61 16.83 -11.04
C ASP A 196 3.42 17.06 -10.11
N GLU A 197 2.18 17.15 -10.66
CA GLU A 197 0.98 17.29 -9.85
C GLU A 197 0.75 16.09 -8.91
N LEU A 198 0.99 14.88 -9.41
CA LEU A 198 0.90 13.65 -8.61
C LEU A 198 2.02 13.60 -7.57
N ALA A 199 3.25 13.94 -7.96
CA ALA A 199 4.40 13.93 -7.07
C ALA A 199 4.26 14.96 -5.93
N ASP A 200 3.74 16.16 -6.21
CA ASP A 200 3.44 17.16 -5.19
C ASP A 200 2.43 16.64 -4.17
N TYR A 201 1.36 15.98 -4.64
CA TYR A 201 0.34 15.44 -3.77
C TYR A 201 0.86 14.30 -2.89
N MET A 202 1.61 13.36 -3.47
CA MET A 202 2.26 12.27 -2.75
C MET A 202 3.30 12.78 -1.76
N SER A 203 4.12 13.77 -2.19
CA SER A 203 5.11 14.39 -1.31
C SER A 203 4.48 15.07 -0.11
N TYR A 204 3.28 15.62 -0.26
CA TYR A 204 2.54 16.19 0.86
C TYR A 204 2.20 15.13 1.91
N ALA A 205 1.69 13.97 1.50
CA ALA A 205 1.43 12.83 2.39
C ALA A 205 2.71 12.32 3.07
N LEU A 206 3.77 12.10 2.28
CA LEU A 206 5.07 11.61 2.76
C LEU A 206 5.71 12.57 3.79
N ARG A 207 5.63 13.90 3.56
CA ARG A 207 6.17 14.90 4.51
C ARG A 207 5.44 14.86 5.85
N ILE A 208 4.13 14.63 5.87
CA ILE A 208 3.38 14.49 7.12
C ILE A 208 3.90 13.30 7.93
N LEU A 209 4.13 12.15 7.29
CA LEU A 209 4.69 10.98 7.97
C LEU A 209 6.15 11.20 8.40
N LYS A 210 6.93 11.92 7.60
CA LYS A 210 8.30 12.30 7.95
C LYS A 210 8.35 13.20 9.19
N ASN A 211 7.38 14.11 9.34
CA ASN A 211 7.30 15.01 10.49
C ASN A 211 7.06 14.25 11.82
N VAL A 212 6.60 13.00 11.75
CA VAL A 212 6.40 12.12 12.90
C VAL A 212 7.37 10.93 12.90
N ASP A 213 8.51 11.05 12.22
CA ASP A 213 9.59 10.07 12.19
C ASP A 213 9.17 8.65 11.75
N LEU A 214 8.22 8.57 10.82
CA LEU A 214 7.83 7.31 10.18
C LEU A 214 8.55 7.22 8.82
N PRO A 215 9.47 6.27 8.62
CA PRO A 215 10.16 6.11 7.34
C PRO A 215 9.23 5.48 6.31
N CYS A 216 9.27 6.00 5.07
CA CYS A 216 8.51 5.47 3.95
C CYS A 216 9.37 5.36 2.71
N GLU A 217 9.46 4.18 2.12
CA GLU A 217 10.12 3.98 0.83
C GLU A 217 9.11 3.78 -0.32
N GLY A 218 7.82 3.84 0.00
CA GLY A 218 6.75 3.59 -0.95
C GLY A 218 5.43 4.28 -0.56
N ILE A 219 4.41 4.00 -1.36
CA ILE A 219 3.06 4.53 -1.17
C ILE A 219 2.00 3.43 -1.38
N THR A 220 0.82 3.66 -0.84
CA THR A 220 -0.39 2.89 -1.16
C THR A 220 -1.40 3.79 -1.86
N THR A 221 -2.02 3.28 -2.92
CA THR A 221 -3.03 4.03 -3.67
C THR A 221 -4.43 3.56 -3.28
N PRO A 222 -5.30 4.42 -2.74
CA PRO A 222 -6.65 4.02 -2.42
C PRO A 222 -7.49 3.80 -3.69
N GLY A 223 -8.18 2.68 -3.76
CA GLY A 223 -9.16 2.34 -4.80
C GLY A 223 -8.73 2.67 -6.23
N GLY A 224 -9.34 3.67 -6.86
CA GLY A 224 -9.11 4.08 -8.24
C GLY A 224 -7.98 5.09 -8.46
N PHE A 225 -7.27 5.52 -7.43
CA PHE A 225 -6.17 6.49 -7.54
C PHE A 225 -5.12 6.03 -8.55
N GLY A 226 -4.78 6.86 -9.52
CA GLY A 226 -3.76 6.57 -10.53
C GLY A 226 -4.16 5.59 -11.63
N ASN A 227 -5.37 5.00 -11.60
CA ASN A 227 -5.79 3.95 -12.52
C ASN A 227 -5.65 4.29 -14.01
N ARG A 228 -5.74 5.55 -14.37
CA ARG A 228 -5.74 6.02 -15.76
C ARG A 228 -4.50 6.80 -16.14
N VAL A 229 -3.54 6.88 -15.24
CA VAL A 229 -2.27 7.58 -15.38
C VAL A 229 -1.12 6.75 -14.79
N LEU A 230 -1.08 5.47 -15.15
CA LEU A 230 -0.10 4.53 -14.58
C LEU A 230 1.36 4.90 -14.84
N PRO A 231 1.73 5.36 -16.05
CA PRO A 231 3.09 5.82 -16.31
C PRO A 231 3.48 7.04 -15.48
N GLU A 232 2.56 7.99 -15.34
CA GLU A 232 2.74 9.20 -14.53
C GLU A 232 2.80 8.86 -13.04
N LEU A 233 1.96 7.91 -12.60
CA LEU A 233 1.96 7.40 -11.22
C LEU A 233 3.31 6.80 -10.83
N ALA A 234 3.90 5.97 -11.70
CA ALA A 234 5.19 5.34 -11.44
C ALA A 234 6.31 6.40 -11.32
N GLN A 235 6.35 7.37 -12.24
CA GLN A 235 7.33 8.44 -12.20
C GLN A 235 7.12 9.39 -11.02
N ALA A 236 5.88 9.70 -10.68
CA ALA A 236 5.54 10.52 -9.52
C ALA A 236 5.92 9.83 -8.20
N THR A 237 5.77 8.50 -8.12
CA THR A 237 6.24 7.71 -6.97
C THR A 237 7.76 7.80 -6.84
N LEU A 238 8.50 7.68 -7.96
CA LEU A 238 9.95 7.85 -7.96
C LEU A 238 10.33 9.23 -7.42
N GLN A 239 9.75 10.29 -7.99
CA GLN A 239 10.05 11.67 -7.65
C GLN A 239 9.74 11.94 -6.17
N SER A 240 8.53 11.67 -5.72
CA SER A 240 8.08 11.98 -4.37
C SER A 240 8.85 11.21 -3.28
N CYS A 241 9.07 9.90 -3.45
CA CYS A 241 9.79 9.11 -2.46
C CYS A 241 11.29 9.46 -2.42
N ARG A 242 11.91 9.79 -3.56
CA ARG A 242 13.29 10.27 -3.59
C ARG A 242 13.44 11.65 -2.97
N ASP A 243 12.55 12.59 -3.29
CA ASP A 243 12.60 13.95 -2.78
C ASP A 243 12.42 14.01 -1.27
N VAL A 244 11.52 13.19 -0.72
CA VAL A 244 11.21 13.22 0.72
C VAL A 244 12.12 12.31 1.52
N TYR A 245 12.34 11.08 1.08
CA TYR A 245 13.03 10.05 1.86
C TYR A 245 14.35 9.55 1.25
N ARG A 246 14.68 10.00 0.03
CA ARG A 246 15.85 9.50 -0.72
C ARG A 246 15.79 8.00 -1.00
N ALA A 247 14.59 7.46 -1.15
CA ALA A 247 14.39 6.04 -1.42
C ALA A 247 15.13 5.62 -2.69
N GLU A 248 15.92 4.55 -2.61
CA GLU A 248 16.71 4.05 -3.76
C GLU A 248 15.80 3.42 -4.81
N ILE A 249 14.90 2.53 -4.38
CA ILE A 249 13.95 1.80 -5.21
C ILE A 249 12.57 2.02 -4.61
N PRO A 250 11.92 3.15 -4.93
CA PRO A 250 10.55 3.37 -4.51
C PRO A 250 9.61 2.28 -5.00
N HIS A 251 8.61 1.99 -4.19
CA HIS A 251 7.61 0.99 -4.57
C HIS A 251 6.21 1.46 -4.19
N TYR A 252 5.20 0.79 -4.77
CA TYR A 252 3.82 1.06 -4.38
C TYR A 252 2.94 -0.18 -4.38
N PHE A 253 1.90 -0.14 -3.58
CA PHE A 253 0.82 -1.10 -3.60
C PHE A 253 -0.40 -0.49 -4.29
N ARG A 254 -0.92 -1.20 -5.28
CA ARG A 254 -2.07 -0.76 -6.06
C ARG A 254 -3.00 -1.89 -6.50
N HIS A 255 -2.46 -3.02 -6.90
CA HIS A 255 -3.21 -4.10 -7.51
C HIS A 255 -3.33 -5.31 -6.59
N SER A 256 -4.52 -5.91 -6.59
CA SER A 256 -4.76 -7.22 -6.01
C SER A 256 -5.41 -8.12 -7.05
N TYR A 257 -4.82 -9.28 -7.32
CA TYR A 257 -5.34 -10.24 -8.28
C TYR A 257 -5.73 -11.53 -7.60
N THR A 258 -7.03 -11.76 -7.55
CA THR A 258 -7.63 -12.97 -6.95
C THR A 258 -7.88 -14.06 -7.98
N ASP A 259 -7.60 -13.80 -9.24
CA ASP A 259 -7.73 -14.71 -10.38
C ASP A 259 -6.39 -15.33 -10.80
N GLY A 260 -6.34 -15.95 -11.97
CA GLY A 260 -5.14 -16.63 -12.49
C GLY A 260 -3.97 -15.74 -12.91
N ARG A 261 -4.10 -14.39 -12.82
CA ARG A 261 -3.01 -13.47 -13.17
C ARG A 261 -1.80 -13.63 -12.27
N SER A 262 -0.63 -13.26 -12.79
CA SER A 262 0.61 -13.22 -12.02
C SER A 262 0.53 -12.16 -10.93
N VAL A 263 1.02 -12.52 -9.75
CA VAL A 263 1.18 -11.62 -8.59
C VAL A 263 2.66 -11.35 -8.28
N ALA A 264 3.55 -11.70 -9.20
CA ALA A 264 4.96 -11.31 -9.11
C ALA A 264 5.06 -9.77 -9.08
N PRO A 265 5.99 -9.20 -8.31
CA PRO A 265 6.27 -7.78 -8.33
C PRO A 265 6.58 -7.30 -9.75
N ARG A 266 6.14 -6.10 -10.10
CA ARG A 266 6.34 -5.52 -11.42
C ARG A 266 7.31 -4.36 -11.37
N VAL A 267 8.19 -4.25 -12.35
CA VAL A 267 8.92 -3.03 -12.61
C VAL A 267 8.00 -2.11 -13.41
N GLU A 268 7.56 -1.04 -12.79
CA GLU A 268 6.63 -0.07 -13.37
C GLU A 268 7.35 1.06 -14.12
N TYR A 269 8.58 1.36 -13.69
CA TYR A 269 9.46 2.31 -14.35
C TYR A 269 10.92 1.94 -14.11
N ALA A 270 11.73 2.01 -15.14
CA ALA A 270 13.18 1.86 -15.02
C ALA A 270 13.89 2.72 -16.08
N SER A 271 14.96 3.39 -15.69
CA SER A 271 15.84 4.06 -16.65
C SER A 271 17.25 4.26 -16.06
N GLY A 272 18.25 4.32 -16.94
CA GLY A 272 19.65 4.60 -16.58
C GLY A 272 20.24 3.60 -15.58
N LEU A 273 19.86 2.31 -15.66
CA LEU A 273 20.26 1.29 -14.66
C LEU A 273 21.77 1.09 -14.58
N ASP A 274 22.48 1.25 -15.69
CA ASP A 274 23.94 1.14 -15.76
C ASP A 274 24.65 2.48 -15.48
N GLY A 275 23.89 3.54 -15.29
CA GLY A 275 24.39 4.90 -15.09
C GLY A 275 24.68 5.23 -13.63
N PRO A 276 25.12 6.46 -13.36
CA PRO A 276 25.43 6.92 -12.00
C PRO A 276 24.16 7.18 -11.16
N ASP A 277 23.00 7.37 -11.80
CA ASP A 277 21.71 7.60 -11.13
C ASP A 277 20.64 6.61 -11.67
N PRO A 278 20.73 5.33 -11.28
CA PRO A 278 19.75 4.34 -11.71
C PRO A 278 18.38 4.64 -11.11
N LYS A 279 17.35 4.52 -11.94
CA LYS A 279 15.95 4.76 -11.56
C LYS A 279 15.16 3.46 -11.71
N CYS A 280 14.45 3.08 -10.67
CA CYS A 280 13.59 1.91 -10.68
C CYS A 280 12.42 2.13 -9.73
N VAL A 281 11.22 1.76 -10.17
CA VAL A 281 10.01 1.73 -9.34
C VAL A 281 9.35 0.38 -9.50
N VAL A 282 8.97 -0.22 -8.39
CA VAL A 282 8.37 -1.56 -8.34
C VAL A 282 6.97 -1.48 -7.76
N SER A 283 6.01 -2.20 -8.33
CA SER A 283 4.72 -2.43 -7.67
C SER A 283 4.68 -3.78 -6.97
N ILE A 284 4.05 -3.79 -5.80
CA ILE A 284 3.74 -4.98 -5.02
C ILE A 284 2.30 -5.37 -5.33
N ILE A 285 2.06 -6.66 -5.56
CA ILE A 285 0.76 -7.19 -5.97
C ILE A 285 0.18 -8.06 -4.87
N GLY A 286 -1.01 -7.70 -4.38
CA GLY A 286 -1.77 -8.56 -3.49
C GLY A 286 -2.34 -9.79 -4.22
N CYS A 287 -2.37 -10.94 -3.57
CA CYS A 287 -2.85 -12.18 -4.18
C CYS A 287 -4.25 -12.60 -3.73
N THR A 288 -4.81 -11.95 -2.72
CA THR A 288 -6.15 -12.24 -2.19
C THR A 288 -7.04 -11.01 -2.23
N GLY A 289 -8.34 -11.21 -2.07
CA GLY A 289 -9.23 -10.18 -1.56
C GLY A 289 -9.08 -10.05 -0.05
N ASP A 290 -10.00 -9.33 0.57
CA ASP A 290 -9.99 -9.07 2.01
C ASP A 290 -10.13 -10.35 2.83
N TRP A 291 -9.23 -10.55 3.78
CA TRP A 291 -9.19 -11.76 4.62
C TRP A 291 -10.13 -11.68 5.81
N PHE A 292 -10.39 -10.50 6.31
CA PHE A 292 -11.14 -10.30 7.55
C PHE A 292 -12.53 -9.73 7.28
N GLY A 293 -12.78 -8.48 7.57
CA GLY A 293 -14.12 -7.92 7.55
C GLY A 293 -14.42 -6.90 6.45
N GLY A 294 -13.45 -6.64 5.57
CA GLY A 294 -13.54 -5.62 4.54
C GLY A 294 -13.23 -4.21 5.07
N TRP A 295 -13.05 -3.27 4.15
CA TRP A 295 -12.68 -1.88 4.43
C TRP A 295 -13.67 -1.14 5.36
N ASP A 296 -14.91 -1.60 5.43
CA ASP A 296 -15.96 -1.01 6.27
C ASP A 296 -16.14 -1.71 7.62
N GLY A 297 -15.44 -2.82 7.87
CA GLY A 297 -15.54 -3.59 9.09
C GLY A 297 -16.91 -4.27 9.31
N MET A 298 -17.78 -4.30 8.30
CA MET A 298 -19.16 -4.77 8.45
C MET A 298 -19.41 -6.18 7.87
N ASN A 299 -18.42 -6.73 7.18
CA ASN A 299 -18.48 -8.09 6.66
C ASN A 299 -17.73 -9.05 7.59
N ARG A 300 -18.08 -10.31 7.54
CA ARG A 300 -17.29 -11.36 8.19
C ARG A 300 -16.20 -11.80 7.22
N GLY A 301 -14.97 -11.79 7.67
CA GLY A 301 -13.85 -12.39 6.97
C GLY A 301 -13.89 -13.90 7.08
N SER A 302 -13.17 -14.57 6.20
CA SER A 302 -13.01 -16.03 6.22
C SER A 302 -11.69 -16.38 5.54
N ALA A 303 -10.74 -16.89 6.28
CA ALA A 303 -9.46 -17.37 5.76
C ALA A 303 -9.66 -18.56 4.81
N GLU A 304 -10.67 -19.38 5.05
CA GLU A 304 -11.01 -20.59 4.28
C GLU A 304 -11.34 -20.27 2.81
N ARG A 305 -11.67 -19.03 2.50
CA ARG A 305 -11.86 -18.56 1.12
C ARG A 305 -10.56 -18.57 0.31
N PHE A 306 -9.41 -18.51 0.96
CA PHE A 306 -8.12 -18.35 0.34
C PHE A 306 -7.14 -19.50 0.60
N ILE A 307 -7.35 -20.25 1.69
CA ILE A 307 -6.54 -21.40 2.07
C ILE A 307 -7.37 -22.37 2.91
N THR A 308 -7.33 -23.65 2.57
CA THR A 308 -7.98 -24.69 3.38
C THR A 308 -7.18 -24.98 4.66
N GLU A 309 -7.84 -25.51 5.69
CA GLU A 309 -7.23 -25.82 6.98
C GLU A 309 -6.06 -26.81 6.85
N ASP A 310 -6.16 -27.76 5.93
CA ASP A 310 -5.08 -28.71 5.61
C ASP A 310 -3.96 -28.14 4.74
N LEU A 311 -4.04 -26.85 4.38
CA LEU A 311 -3.08 -26.10 3.59
C LEU A 311 -2.84 -26.66 2.17
N LYS A 312 -3.79 -27.40 1.59
CA LYS A 312 -3.60 -28.07 0.30
C LYS A 312 -4.25 -27.35 -0.87
N THR A 313 -5.24 -26.53 -0.64
CA THR A 313 -5.99 -25.84 -1.69
C THR A 313 -6.29 -24.40 -1.32
N GLY A 314 -6.66 -23.62 -2.34
CA GLY A 314 -7.01 -22.21 -2.22
C GLY A 314 -6.00 -21.29 -2.91
N ARG A 315 -6.39 -20.03 -3.06
CA ARG A 315 -5.61 -19.04 -3.80
C ARG A 315 -4.18 -18.88 -3.29
N MET A 316 -4.00 -18.94 -1.98
CA MET A 316 -2.66 -18.85 -1.37
C MET A 316 -1.76 -20.00 -1.82
N VAL A 317 -2.28 -21.22 -1.79
CA VAL A 317 -1.55 -22.43 -2.22
C VAL A 317 -1.18 -22.33 -3.71
N GLU A 318 -2.15 -21.93 -4.56
CA GLU A 318 -1.89 -21.76 -6.00
C GLU A 318 -0.75 -20.77 -6.28
N VAL A 319 -0.69 -19.68 -5.53
CA VAL A 319 0.34 -18.65 -5.69
C VAL A 319 1.70 -19.16 -5.21
N ILE A 320 1.73 -19.85 -4.07
CA ILE A 320 2.94 -20.46 -3.51
C ILE A 320 3.49 -21.53 -4.45
N ASP A 321 2.63 -22.40 -4.99
CA ASP A 321 3.03 -23.46 -5.91
C ASP A 321 3.60 -22.92 -7.24
N ARG A 322 3.20 -21.71 -7.62
CA ARG A 322 3.79 -20.98 -8.76
C ARG A 322 5.13 -20.29 -8.42
N GLY A 323 5.58 -20.36 -7.17
CA GLY A 323 6.78 -19.66 -6.71
C GLY A 323 6.64 -18.14 -6.66
N GLN A 324 5.40 -17.61 -6.60
CA GLN A 324 5.13 -16.18 -6.56
C GLN A 324 4.88 -15.71 -5.11
N PRO A 325 5.15 -14.43 -4.79
CA PRO A 325 4.86 -13.87 -3.48
C PRO A 325 3.39 -14.02 -3.10
N ALA A 326 3.13 -14.65 -1.97
CA ALA A 326 1.78 -14.83 -1.44
C ALA A 326 1.46 -13.71 -0.46
N ILE A 327 0.99 -12.57 -1.00
CA ILE A 327 0.73 -11.35 -0.24
C ILE A 327 -0.77 -11.20 -0.02
N MET A 328 -1.17 -11.36 1.24
CA MET A 328 -2.56 -11.20 1.68
C MET A 328 -2.94 -9.73 1.79
N VAL A 329 -4.19 -9.40 1.47
CA VAL A 329 -4.73 -8.04 1.63
C VAL A 329 -5.75 -8.02 2.76
N CYS A 330 -5.63 -7.06 3.63
CA CYS A 330 -6.55 -6.80 4.74
C CYS A 330 -6.80 -5.31 4.88
N HIS A 331 -7.93 -4.95 5.45
CA HIS A 331 -8.22 -3.57 5.83
C HIS A 331 -8.36 -3.47 7.35
N TRP A 332 -7.75 -2.44 7.92
CA TRP A 332 -7.68 -2.26 9.36
C TRP A 332 -9.03 -2.31 10.08
N PRO A 333 -10.09 -1.64 9.55
CA PRO A 333 -11.42 -1.73 10.16
C PRO A 333 -12.01 -3.15 10.16
N GLY A 334 -11.60 -3.99 9.23
CA GLY A 334 -12.06 -5.38 9.13
C GLY A 334 -11.34 -6.33 10.08
N ILE A 335 -10.11 -5.98 10.51
CA ILE A 335 -9.35 -6.77 11.48
C ILE A 335 -9.85 -6.48 12.91
N TYR A 336 -10.23 -5.22 13.18
CA TYR A 336 -10.75 -4.78 14.48
C TYR A 336 -12.17 -5.26 14.74
#